data_aded877c42f9dfef5bd68a2e69238d1a
#
_entry.id   aded877c42f9dfef5bd68a2e69238d1a
#
_cell.length_a   1.000
_cell.length_b   1.000
_cell.length_c   1.000
_cell.angle_alpha   90.00
_cell.angle_beta   90.00
_cell.angle_gamma   90.00
#
_symmetry.space_group_name_H-M   'P 1'
#
loop_
_entity.id
_entity.type
_entity.pdbx_description
1 polymer ?
#
loop_
_entity_poly.entity_id
_entity_poly.type
_entity_poly.pdbx_seq_one_letter_code
_entity_poly.pdbx_strand_id
1 'polypeptide(L)'
;IPVLNVVENMTLPVQMDGRKVGEERLQELLKLLNLEDRKNHLPNQLSGGQQQRVSIGRALMNAPAIVLADEPTGNLDSRNSQEIMELLKLSNKKYSQTLVMITHDENLALQADRIIAIEDGRIARDEVIRR
;
A
#
# COMPACT_ATOMS: atom_id res chain seq x y z
N ILE A 1 11.38 9.24 1.29
CA ILE A 1 12.61 10.02 1.52
C ILE A 1 12.27 11.50 1.34
N PRO A 2 12.52 12.35 2.34
CA PRO A 2 11.97 13.70 2.39
C PRO A 2 12.50 14.69 1.33
N VAL A 3 13.65 14.42 0.73
CA VAL A 3 14.23 15.29 -0.29
C VAL A 3 13.84 14.88 -1.73
N LEU A 4 13.14 13.75 -1.87
CA LEU A 4 12.68 13.24 -3.16
C LEU A 4 11.20 13.55 -3.35
N ASN A 5 10.80 13.86 -4.58
CA ASN A 5 9.39 14.06 -4.91
C ASN A 5 8.63 12.72 -4.99
N VAL A 6 7.34 12.77 -5.29
CA VAL A 6 6.47 11.59 -5.37
C VAL A 6 7.02 10.55 -6.36
N VAL A 7 7.31 10.96 -7.58
CA VAL A 7 7.82 10.06 -8.63
C VAL A 7 9.15 9.45 -8.23
N GLU A 8 10.06 10.27 -7.70
CA GLU A 8 11.38 9.81 -7.26
C GLU A 8 11.28 8.79 -6.14
N ASN A 9 10.40 9.05 -5.16
CA ASN A 9 10.16 8.10 -4.06
C ASN A 9 9.60 6.78 -4.57
N MET A 10 8.63 6.82 -5.48
CA MET A 10 8.00 5.61 -6.02
C MET A 10 8.98 4.78 -6.85
N THR A 11 9.82 5.41 -7.64
CA THR A 11 10.70 4.72 -8.60
C THR A 11 12.05 4.31 -8.02
N LEU A 12 12.41 4.83 -6.86
CA LEU A 12 13.72 4.58 -6.25
C LEU A 12 14.09 3.09 -6.15
N PRO A 13 13.23 2.18 -5.65
CA PRO A 13 13.60 0.77 -5.55
C PRO A 13 13.93 0.12 -6.90
N VAL A 14 13.22 0.50 -7.95
CA VAL A 14 13.46 0.00 -9.31
C VAL A 14 14.82 0.48 -9.81
N GLN A 15 15.13 1.77 -9.60
CA GLN A 15 16.41 2.37 -9.99
C GLN A 15 17.57 1.78 -9.22
N MET A 16 17.41 1.55 -7.92
CA MET A 16 18.45 0.93 -7.08
C MET A 16 18.78 -0.50 -7.51
N ASP A 17 17.78 -1.19 -8.08
CA ASP A 17 17.94 -2.53 -8.59
C ASP A 17 18.54 -2.56 -10.00
N GLY A 18 18.92 -1.40 -10.56
CA GLY A 18 19.52 -1.26 -11.88
C GLY A 18 18.56 -1.47 -13.04
N ARG A 19 17.25 -1.51 -12.77
CA ARG A 19 16.25 -1.71 -13.81
C ARG A 19 15.71 -0.37 -14.32
N LYS A 20 15.16 -0.40 -15.52
CA LYS A 20 14.47 0.77 -16.07
C LYS A 20 13.09 0.90 -15.44
N VAL A 21 12.72 2.15 -15.17
CA VAL A 21 11.35 2.46 -14.72
C VAL A 21 10.40 2.28 -15.89
N GLY A 22 9.37 1.47 -15.71
CA GLY A 22 8.30 1.32 -16.69
C GLY A 22 7.40 2.54 -16.67
N GLU A 23 7.43 3.35 -17.72
CA GLU A 23 6.64 4.58 -17.80
C GLU A 23 5.14 4.31 -17.75
N GLU A 24 4.66 3.29 -18.43
CA GLU A 24 3.24 2.90 -18.40
C GLU A 24 2.81 2.47 -17.00
N ARG A 25 3.65 1.71 -16.33
CA ARG A 25 3.41 1.26 -14.95
C ARG A 25 3.33 2.45 -13.99
N LEU A 26 4.27 3.38 -14.15
CA LEU A 26 4.30 4.59 -13.32
C LEU A 26 3.02 5.41 -13.50
N GLN A 27 2.61 5.66 -14.74
CA GLN A 27 1.40 6.44 -15.01
C GLN A 27 0.15 5.72 -14.50
N GLU A 28 0.07 4.42 -14.67
CA GLU A 28 -1.03 3.60 -14.17
C GLU A 28 -1.14 3.69 -12.64
N LEU A 29 -0.01 3.59 -11.94
CA LEU A 29 0.01 3.68 -10.48
C LEU A 29 -0.31 5.09 -9.98
N LEU A 30 0.22 6.12 -10.61
CA LEU A 30 -0.10 7.51 -10.24
C LEU A 30 -1.60 7.76 -10.37
N LYS A 31 -2.23 7.23 -11.41
CA LYS A 31 -3.66 7.36 -11.62
C LYS A 31 -4.45 6.57 -10.56
N LEU A 32 -4.07 5.31 -10.34
CA LEU A 32 -4.70 4.45 -9.34
C LEU A 32 -4.66 5.08 -7.95
N LEU A 33 -3.52 5.67 -7.59
CA LEU A 33 -3.27 6.27 -6.28
C LEU A 33 -3.79 7.70 -6.17
N ASN A 34 -4.32 8.26 -7.27
CA ASN A 34 -4.78 9.64 -7.34
C ASN A 34 -3.66 10.64 -6.97
N LEU A 35 -2.47 10.41 -7.51
CA LEU A 35 -1.29 11.25 -7.26
C LEU A 35 -0.80 11.98 -8.52
N GLU A 36 -1.53 11.93 -9.62
CA GLU A 36 -1.12 12.54 -10.88
C GLU A 36 -0.80 14.03 -10.73
N ASP A 37 -1.63 14.75 -9.96
CA ASP A 37 -1.46 16.19 -9.73
C ASP A 37 -0.38 16.50 -8.68
N ARG A 38 0.19 15.47 -8.05
CA ARG A 38 1.17 15.61 -6.96
C ARG A 38 2.52 15.01 -7.29
N LYS A 39 2.74 14.55 -8.50
CA LYS A 39 3.94 13.78 -8.88
C LYS A 39 5.25 14.53 -8.64
N ASN A 40 5.24 15.86 -8.66
CA ASN A 40 6.42 16.69 -8.43
C ASN A 40 6.47 17.28 -7.01
N HIS A 41 5.53 16.92 -6.14
CA HIS A 41 5.48 17.41 -4.76
C HIS A 41 6.47 16.66 -3.87
N LEU A 42 7.02 17.37 -2.86
CA LEU A 42 7.82 16.78 -1.82
C LEU A 42 6.92 16.23 -0.70
N PRO A 43 7.39 15.27 0.13
CA PRO A 43 6.58 14.69 1.20
C PRO A 43 5.95 15.73 2.14
N ASN A 44 6.66 16.80 2.46
CA ASN A 44 6.14 17.85 3.35
C ASN A 44 5.00 18.68 2.72
N GLN A 45 4.74 18.50 1.44
CA GLN A 45 3.65 19.16 0.71
C GLN A 45 2.43 18.24 0.57
N LEU A 46 2.48 17.05 1.17
CA LEU A 46 1.45 16.02 1.08
C LEU A 46 0.75 15.80 2.41
N SER A 47 -0.54 15.45 2.36
CA SER A 47 -1.28 14.98 3.53
C SER A 47 -0.75 13.62 4.00
N GLY A 48 -1.10 13.19 5.21
CA GLY A 48 -0.75 11.86 5.71
C GLY A 48 -1.24 10.75 4.81
N GLY A 49 -2.48 10.84 4.32
CA GLY A 49 -3.05 9.88 3.38
C GLY A 49 -2.31 9.84 2.04
N GLN A 50 -1.93 11.01 1.52
CA GLN A 50 -1.14 11.09 0.28
C GLN A 50 0.24 10.49 0.47
N GLN A 51 0.91 10.75 1.59
CA GLN A 51 2.21 10.13 1.90
C GLN A 51 2.11 8.61 1.97
N GLN A 52 1.05 8.09 2.57
CA GLN A 52 0.81 6.65 2.64
C GLN A 52 0.59 6.06 1.24
N ARG A 53 -0.12 6.75 0.36
CA ARG A 53 -0.30 6.32 -1.02
C ARG A 53 1.03 6.28 -1.79
N VAL A 54 1.92 7.23 -1.54
CA VAL A 54 3.28 7.20 -2.13
C VAL A 54 4.04 5.94 -1.68
N SER A 55 3.95 5.59 -0.39
CA SER A 55 4.56 4.37 0.14
C SER A 55 4.00 3.11 -0.52
N ILE A 56 2.69 3.06 -0.74
CA ILE A 56 2.04 1.96 -1.45
C ILE A 56 2.54 1.90 -2.90
N GLY A 57 2.60 3.04 -3.57
CA GLY A 57 3.10 3.14 -4.95
C GLY A 57 4.53 2.65 -5.07
N ARG A 58 5.38 3.01 -4.13
CA ARG A 58 6.77 2.53 -4.09
C ARG A 58 6.83 1.01 -3.99
N ALA A 59 6.00 0.41 -3.15
CA ALA A 59 5.93 -1.05 -3.02
C ALA A 59 5.43 -1.71 -4.30
N LEU A 60 4.45 -1.12 -4.96
CA LEU A 60 3.82 -1.69 -6.16
C LEU A 60 4.63 -1.51 -7.44
N MET A 61 5.58 -0.57 -7.48
CA MET A 61 6.38 -0.32 -8.69
C MET A 61 7.16 -1.55 -9.14
N ASN A 62 7.57 -2.41 -8.23
CA ASN A 62 8.32 -3.63 -8.53
C ASN A 62 7.43 -4.80 -8.99
N ALA A 63 6.12 -4.59 -9.11
CA ALA A 63 5.15 -5.64 -9.45
C ALA A 63 5.33 -6.90 -8.58
N PRO A 64 5.33 -6.78 -7.24
CA PRO A 64 5.61 -7.91 -6.37
C PRO A 64 4.48 -8.93 -6.36
N ALA A 65 4.81 -10.20 -6.08
CA ALA A 65 3.80 -11.23 -5.85
C ALA A 65 3.15 -11.11 -4.48
N ILE A 66 3.88 -10.59 -3.50
CA ILE A 66 3.43 -10.43 -2.11
C ILE A 66 3.67 -8.98 -1.68
N VAL A 67 2.65 -8.38 -1.11
CA VAL A 67 2.73 -7.05 -0.49
C VAL A 67 2.55 -7.22 1.01
N LEU A 68 3.49 -6.70 1.79
CA LEU A 68 3.42 -6.70 3.24
C LEU A 68 3.06 -5.30 3.74
N ALA A 69 1.99 -5.20 4.50
CA ALA A 69 1.53 -3.93 5.05
C ALA A 69 1.41 -4.04 6.57
N ASP A 70 2.23 -3.27 7.27
CA ASP A 70 2.25 -3.25 8.74
C ASP A 70 1.50 -2.02 9.22
N GLU A 71 0.33 -2.22 9.82
CA GLU A 71 -0.54 -1.15 10.32
C GLU A 71 -0.72 -0.02 9.30
N PRO A 72 -1.17 -0.32 8.07
CA PRO A 72 -1.14 0.66 6.97
C PRO A 72 -2.01 1.89 7.19
N THR A 73 -2.94 1.84 8.14
CA THR A 73 -3.87 2.94 8.44
C THR A 73 -3.69 3.50 9.85
N GLY A 74 -2.61 3.12 10.55
CA GLY A 74 -2.44 3.39 11.98
C GLY A 74 -2.47 4.86 12.39
N ASN A 75 -2.06 5.78 11.52
CA ASN A 75 -1.99 7.21 11.80
C ASN A 75 -3.00 8.03 10.99
N LEU A 76 -3.98 7.38 10.39
CA LEU A 76 -4.96 8.03 9.53
C LEU A 76 -6.32 8.14 10.21
N ASP A 77 -7.09 9.16 9.84
CA ASP A 77 -8.49 9.25 10.26
C ASP A 77 -9.34 8.19 9.56
N SER A 78 -10.61 8.06 9.96
CA SER A 78 -11.52 7.03 9.45
C SER A 78 -11.71 7.07 7.93
N ARG A 79 -11.82 8.27 7.38
CA ARG A 79 -12.01 8.46 5.94
C ARG A 79 -10.78 8.03 5.15
N ASN A 80 -9.60 8.51 5.54
CA ASN A 80 -8.34 8.15 4.89
C ASN A 80 -8.03 6.67 5.08
N SER A 81 -8.33 6.11 6.25
CA SER A 81 -8.16 4.68 6.51
C SER A 81 -8.98 3.84 5.53
N GLN A 82 -10.26 4.20 5.33
CA GLN A 82 -11.12 3.47 4.41
C GLN A 82 -10.64 3.61 2.96
N GLU A 83 -10.21 4.80 2.56
CA GLU A 83 -9.65 5.03 1.21
C GLU A 83 -8.41 4.17 0.97
N ILE A 84 -7.51 4.07 1.94
CA ILE A 84 -6.31 3.22 1.84
C ILE A 84 -6.70 1.74 1.75
N MET A 85 -7.66 1.29 2.54
CA MET A 85 -8.12 -0.10 2.49
C MET A 85 -8.74 -0.45 1.14
N GLU A 86 -9.56 0.42 0.59
CA GLU A 86 -10.16 0.23 -0.74
C GLU A 86 -9.08 0.14 -1.82
N LEU A 87 -8.05 0.99 -1.70
CA LEU A 87 -6.93 1.02 -2.62
C LEU A 87 -6.13 -0.28 -2.58
N LEU A 88 -5.83 -0.78 -1.38
CA LEU A 88 -5.12 -2.05 -1.19
C LEU A 88 -5.93 -3.23 -1.76
N LYS A 89 -7.23 -3.25 -1.55
CA LYS A 89 -8.12 -4.28 -2.11
C LYS A 89 -8.15 -4.23 -3.63
N LEU A 90 -8.27 -3.04 -4.19
CA LEU A 90 -8.30 -2.84 -5.64
C LEU A 90 -6.98 -3.27 -6.28
N SER A 91 -5.85 -2.91 -5.70
CA SER A 91 -4.52 -3.31 -6.13
C SER A 91 -4.35 -4.83 -6.07
N ASN A 92 -4.75 -5.45 -4.96
CA ASN A 92 -4.71 -6.90 -4.78
C ASN A 92 -5.46 -7.62 -5.92
N LYS A 93 -6.65 -7.14 -6.24
CA LYS A 93 -7.51 -7.72 -7.27
C LYS A 93 -6.94 -7.48 -8.67
N LYS A 94 -6.55 -6.24 -8.96
CA LYS A 94 -6.07 -5.84 -10.30
C LYS A 94 -4.76 -6.53 -10.68
N TYR A 95 -3.84 -6.69 -9.73
CA TYR A 95 -2.50 -7.23 -9.99
C TYR A 95 -2.34 -8.68 -9.53
N SER A 96 -3.41 -9.31 -9.06
CA SER A 96 -3.38 -10.70 -8.58
C SER A 96 -2.28 -10.95 -7.55
N GLN A 97 -2.12 -10.02 -6.64
CA GLN A 97 -1.11 -10.08 -5.59
C GLN A 97 -1.67 -10.70 -4.31
N THR A 98 -0.78 -11.25 -3.49
CA THR A 98 -1.12 -11.62 -2.12
C THR A 98 -0.80 -10.45 -1.22
N LEU A 99 -1.79 -9.96 -0.49
CA LEU A 99 -1.62 -8.90 0.51
C LEU A 99 -1.63 -9.53 1.90
N VAL A 100 -0.54 -9.33 2.63
CA VAL A 100 -0.46 -9.70 4.05
C VAL A 100 -0.47 -8.41 4.87
N MET A 101 -1.51 -8.23 5.66
CA MET A 101 -1.66 -7.03 6.48
C MET A 101 -1.59 -7.37 7.96
N ILE A 102 -0.78 -6.63 8.69
CA ILE A 102 -0.70 -6.72 10.14
C ILE A 102 -1.53 -5.59 10.73
N THR A 103 -2.50 -5.93 11.56
CA THR A 103 -3.34 -4.94 12.24
C THR A 103 -3.87 -5.48 13.57
N HIS A 104 -4.13 -4.59 14.51
CA HIS A 104 -4.86 -4.90 15.73
C HIS A 104 -6.31 -4.40 15.67
N ASP A 105 -6.73 -3.83 14.56
CA ASP A 105 -8.10 -3.37 14.34
C ASP A 105 -8.93 -4.50 13.74
N GLU A 106 -9.87 -5.02 14.53
CA GLU A 106 -10.73 -6.13 14.09
C GLU A 106 -11.60 -5.78 12.89
N ASN A 107 -12.04 -4.53 12.78
CA ASN A 107 -12.86 -4.10 11.65
C ASN A 107 -12.08 -4.14 10.35
N LEU A 108 -10.80 -3.80 10.38
CA LEU A 108 -9.93 -3.92 9.21
C LEU A 108 -9.65 -5.38 8.88
N ALA A 109 -9.40 -6.20 9.90
CA ALA A 109 -9.15 -7.63 9.72
C ALA A 109 -10.33 -8.33 9.04
N LEU A 110 -11.56 -7.97 9.38
CA LEU A 110 -12.76 -8.55 8.78
C LEU A 110 -12.90 -8.26 7.28
N GLN A 111 -12.14 -7.33 6.73
CA GLN A 111 -12.15 -7.03 5.30
C GLN A 111 -11.24 -7.98 4.50
N ALA A 112 -10.44 -8.79 5.17
CA ALA A 112 -9.55 -9.75 4.51
C ALA A 112 -10.29 -11.04 4.13
N ASP A 113 -9.68 -11.84 3.28
CA ASP A 113 -10.20 -13.16 2.90
C ASP A 113 -9.88 -14.22 3.95
N ARG A 114 -8.83 -14.00 4.73
CA ARG A 114 -8.37 -14.91 5.77
C ARG A 114 -7.81 -14.11 6.93
N ILE A 115 -8.12 -14.54 8.14
CA ILE A 115 -7.63 -13.93 9.37
C ILE A 115 -6.82 -14.96 10.14
N ILE A 116 -5.59 -14.56 10.52
CA ILE A 116 -4.75 -15.35 11.42
C ILE A 116 -4.55 -14.50 12.67
N ALA A 117 -5.10 -14.95 13.79
CA ALA A 117 -4.93 -14.28 15.08
C ALA A 117 -3.74 -14.88 15.81
N ILE A 118 -2.86 -14.01 16.30
CA ILE A 118 -1.65 -14.41 17.02
C ILE A 118 -1.73 -13.89 18.46
N GLU A 119 -1.52 -14.79 19.42
CA GLU A 119 -1.46 -14.48 20.84
C GLU A 119 -0.25 -15.16 21.45
N ASP A 120 0.56 -14.42 22.21
CA ASP A 120 1.75 -14.92 22.89
C ASP A 120 2.70 -15.70 21.95
N GLY A 121 2.86 -15.21 20.73
CA GLY A 121 3.75 -15.82 19.74
C GLY A 121 3.21 -17.10 19.10
N ARG A 122 1.93 -17.42 19.30
CA ARG A 122 1.29 -18.62 18.76
C ARG A 122 0.04 -18.25 17.96
N ILE A 123 -0.28 -19.07 16.98
CA ILE A 123 -1.52 -18.93 16.22
C ILE A 123 -2.66 -19.38 17.12
N ALA A 124 -3.52 -18.41 17.51
CA ALA A 124 -4.70 -18.67 18.33
C ALA A 124 -5.91 -19.05 17.48
N ARG A 125 -5.97 -18.51 16.24
CA ARG A 125 -7.11 -18.71 15.35
C ARG A 125 -6.65 -18.52 13.90
N ASP A 126 -7.23 -19.29 13.00
CA ASP A 126 -7.00 -19.20 11.57
C ASP A 126 -8.35 -19.43 10.88
N GLU A 127 -8.91 -18.39 10.30
CA GLU A 127 -10.24 -18.41 9.68
C GLU A 127 -10.20 -17.92 8.23
N VAL A 128 -10.88 -18.63 7.36
CA VAL A 128 -11.17 -18.18 6.00
C VAL A 128 -12.55 -17.53 6.00
N ILE A 129 -12.60 -16.27 5.56
CA ILE A 129 -13.85 -15.52 5.45
C ILE A 129 -14.39 -15.72 4.03
N ARG A 130 -15.56 -16.32 3.95
CA ARG A 130 -16.23 -16.52 2.65
C ARG A 130 -17.08 -15.30 2.31
N ARG A 131 -16.93 -14.85 1.08
CA ARG A 131 -17.66 -13.68 0.58
C ARG A 131 -18.50 -14.04 -0.65
#